data_07ed3baa821f84c8e28195226a65623d
#
_entry.id   07ed3baa821f84c8e28195226a65623d
#
_cell.length_a   1.000
_cell.length_b   1.000
_cell.length_c   1.000
_cell.angle_alpha   90.00
_cell.angle_beta   90.00
_cell.angle_gamma   90.00
#
_symmetry.space_group_name_H-M   'P 1'
#
loop_
_entity.id
_entity.type
_entity.pdbx_description
1 polymer ?
#
loop_
_entity_poly.entity_id
_entity_poly.type
_entity_poly.pdbx_seq_one_letter_code
_entity_poly.pdbx_strand_id
1 'polypeptide(L)'
;YNRGDKFGFMFVSGYNYVNPNYLEETVLSNLKVLKNVSPEDDRAFGKFNIGALFESITKFSKGMIFLSLVVGIATIFAGVIGIGNIMLIAVKERTNELGIRRALGATPGEVKIQIVLESVFLTIVAGIIGINVGAFLLFVINIGTSGLEDFPFTNPTVPLAIVFGAFITMVTLGTLIGLIPAERAVSIKPI
;
A
#
# COMPACT_ATOMS: atom_id res chain seq x y z
N TYR A 1 -20.41 -19.84 44.35
CA TYR A 1 -19.19 -20.62 44.62
C TYR A 1 -18.37 -19.84 45.64
N ASN A 2 -18.54 -20.16 46.91
CA ASN A 2 -17.77 -19.52 47.98
C ASN A 2 -16.42 -20.27 48.13
N ARG A 3 -15.39 -19.75 47.46
CA ARG A 3 -14.02 -20.30 47.51
C ARG A 3 -13.16 -19.67 48.64
N GLY A 4 -13.80 -18.95 49.57
CA GLY A 4 -13.07 -18.19 50.60
C GLY A 4 -12.13 -17.15 49.94
N ASP A 5 -10.99 -16.89 50.53
CA ASP A 5 -9.99 -15.90 50.03
C ASP A 5 -9.16 -16.37 48.81
N LYS A 6 -9.67 -17.29 48.01
CA LYS A 6 -8.99 -17.86 46.84
C LYS A 6 -9.71 -17.44 45.54
N PHE A 7 -9.07 -16.68 44.67
CA PHE A 7 -9.56 -16.44 43.35
C PHE A 7 -8.86 -17.36 42.33
N GLY A 8 -9.61 -17.85 41.34
CA GLY A 8 -9.09 -18.75 40.32
C GLY A 8 -8.35 -18.08 39.20
N PHE A 9 -8.76 -16.85 38.83
CA PHE A 9 -8.11 -16.01 37.83
C PHE A 9 -8.46 -14.53 38.07
N MET A 10 -7.63 -13.66 37.54
CA MET A 10 -7.76 -12.21 37.63
C MET A 10 -7.47 -11.61 36.23
N PHE A 11 -8.30 -10.68 35.83
CA PHE A 11 -8.03 -9.86 34.65
C PHE A 11 -7.44 -8.52 35.08
N VAL A 12 -6.35 -8.12 34.44
CA VAL A 12 -5.74 -6.83 34.64
C VAL A 12 -5.70 -6.09 33.33
N SER A 13 -6.22 -4.88 33.29
CA SER A 13 -6.17 -4.00 32.14
C SER A 13 -5.37 -2.72 32.46
N GLY A 14 -4.55 -2.29 31.53
CA GLY A 14 -3.81 -1.02 31.60
C GLY A 14 -4.42 0.03 30.68
N TYR A 15 -4.00 1.28 30.86
CA TYR A 15 -4.30 2.34 29.91
C TYR A 15 -3.58 2.08 28.56
N ASN A 16 -4.11 2.64 27.46
CA ASN A 16 -3.60 2.43 26.09
C ASN A 16 -2.11 2.76 25.87
N TYR A 17 -1.51 3.56 26.76
CA TYR A 17 -0.10 3.96 26.70
C TYR A 17 0.84 3.05 27.49
N VAL A 18 0.30 2.08 28.24
CA VAL A 18 1.10 1.15 29.05
C VAL A 18 1.45 -0.08 28.21
N ASN A 19 2.76 -0.39 28.16
CA ASN A 19 3.21 -1.60 27.46
C ASN A 19 2.68 -2.85 28.18
N PRO A 20 2.00 -3.78 27.48
CA PRO A 20 1.44 -4.98 28.08
C PRO A 20 2.45 -5.87 28.80
N ASN A 21 3.68 -5.94 28.32
CA ASN A 21 4.74 -6.74 28.94
C ASN A 21 5.20 -6.13 30.27
N TYR A 22 5.32 -4.79 30.34
CA TYR A 22 5.64 -4.09 31.56
C TYR A 22 4.54 -4.23 32.61
N LEU A 23 3.27 -4.16 32.17
CA LEU A 23 2.12 -4.37 33.05
C LEU A 23 2.13 -5.80 33.63
N GLU A 24 2.36 -6.82 32.79
CA GLU A 24 2.48 -8.21 33.23
C GLU A 24 3.55 -8.39 34.28
N GLU A 25 4.77 -7.91 34.04
CA GLU A 25 5.91 -8.03 34.94
C GLU A 25 5.65 -7.33 36.27
N THR A 26 5.07 -6.13 36.24
CA THR A 26 4.73 -5.36 37.45
C THR A 26 3.66 -6.07 38.30
N VAL A 27 2.63 -6.60 37.65
CA VAL A 27 1.55 -7.32 38.35
C VAL A 27 2.07 -8.62 38.94
N LEU A 28 2.87 -9.38 38.20
CA LEU A 28 3.44 -10.64 38.69
C LEU A 28 4.39 -10.42 39.89
N SER A 29 5.24 -9.41 39.84
CA SER A 29 6.14 -9.11 40.93
C SER A 29 5.38 -8.75 42.20
N ASN A 30 4.35 -7.91 42.12
CA ASN A 30 3.50 -7.55 43.25
C ASN A 30 2.72 -8.78 43.78
N LEU A 31 2.21 -9.67 42.90
CA LEU A 31 1.54 -10.89 43.35
C LEU A 31 2.48 -11.87 44.02
N LYS A 32 3.73 -12.02 43.58
CA LYS A 32 4.74 -12.84 44.21
C LYS A 32 5.02 -12.36 45.63
N VAL A 33 5.16 -11.04 45.82
CA VAL A 33 5.35 -10.45 47.16
C VAL A 33 4.13 -10.68 48.05
N LEU A 34 2.92 -10.39 47.58
CA LEU A 34 1.67 -10.54 48.34
C LEU A 34 1.38 -11.98 48.76
N LYS A 35 1.82 -12.96 47.97
CA LYS A 35 1.58 -14.38 48.25
C LYS A 35 2.78 -15.12 48.84
N ASN A 36 3.85 -14.40 49.24
CA ASN A 36 5.09 -14.96 49.75
C ASN A 36 5.71 -16.05 48.84
N VAL A 37 5.68 -15.82 47.56
CA VAL A 37 6.25 -16.72 46.53
C VAL A 37 7.66 -16.22 46.20
N SER A 38 8.61 -17.16 46.00
CA SER A 38 9.96 -16.80 45.58
C SER A 38 9.96 -15.97 44.29
N PRO A 39 10.74 -14.88 44.21
CA PRO A 39 10.86 -14.08 42.96
C PRO A 39 11.29 -14.90 41.74
N GLU A 40 12.04 -15.98 41.96
CA GLU A 40 12.57 -16.84 40.90
C GLU A 40 11.58 -17.94 40.43
N ASP A 41 10.45 -18.11 41.13
CA ASP A 41 9.46 -19.10 40.76
C ASP A 41 8.51 -18.56 39.69
N ASP A 42 8.81 -18.87 38.42
CA ASP A 42 7.98 -18.48 37.27
C ASP A 42 6.77 -19.39 37.03
N ARG A 43 6.65 -20.50 37.79
CA ARG A 43 5.53 -21.44 37.66
C ARG A 43 4.42 -21.19 38.65
N ALA A 44 4.63 -20.33 39.64
CA ALA A 44 3.66 -20.03 40.69
C ALA A 44 2.34 -19.46 40.18
N PHE A 45 2.37 -18.70 39.09
CA PHE A 45 1.20 -18.09 38.46
C PHE A 45 1.14 -18.45 36.98
N GLY A 46 0.01 -19.01 36.54
CA GLY A 46 -0.31 -19.14 35.12
C GLY A 46 -0.58 -17.72 34.56
N LYS A 47 0.05 -17.38 33.44
CA LYS A 47 -0.08 -16.06 32.82
C LYS A 47 -0.47 -16.17 31.35
N PHE A 48 -1.32 -15.27 30.90
CA PHE A 48 -1.68 -15.14 29.50
C PHE A 48 -1.81 -13.67 29.12
N ASN A 49 -0.83 -13.17 28.38
CA ASN A 49 -0.76 -11.76 27.99
C ASN A 49 -1.45 -11.54 26.65
N ILE A 50 -2.77 -11.26 26.70
CA ILE A 50 -3.57 -10.93 25.53
C ILE A 50 -3.04 -9.65 24.84
N GLY A 51 -2.60 -8.66 25.63
CA GLY A 51 -2.08 -7.40 25.07
C GLY A 51 -0.83 -7.60 24.20
N ALA A 52 0.11 -8.44 24.65
CA ALA A 52 1.31 -8.78 23.87
C ALA A 52 0.95 -9.55 22.58
N LEU A 53 -0.07 -10.41 22.64
CA LEU A 53 -0.58 -11.10 21.46
C LEU A 53 -1.17 -10.09 20.44
N PHE A 54 -2.02 -9.17 20.88
CA PHE A 54 -2.57 -8.11 20.02
C PHE A 54 -1.48 -7.20 19.45
N GLU A 55 -0.46 -6.86 20.25
CA GLU A 55 0.68 -6.09 19.76
C GLU A 55 1.42 -6.82 18.63
N SER A 56 1.63 -8.13 18.78
CA SER A 56 2.28 -8.96 17.75
C SER A 56 1.45 -9.04 16.48
N ILE A 57 0.13 -9.23 16.59
CA ILE A 57 -0.79 -9.22 15.44
C ILE A 57 -0.77 -7.86 14.75
N THR A 58 -0.77 -6.78 15.52
CA THR A 58 -0.72 -5.42 14.97
C THR A 58 0.60 -5.14 14.24
N LYS A 59 1.73 -5.58 14.80
CA LYS A 59 3.05 -5.47 14.15
C LYS A 59 3.08 -6.28 12.84
N PHE A 60 2.56 -7.49 12.86
CA PHE A 60 2.44 -8.33 11.66
C PHE A 60 1.58 -7.64 10.59
N SER A 61 0.40 -7.14 10.96
CA SER A 61 -0.50 -6.42 10.05
C SER A 61 0.16 -5.18 9.43
N LYS A 62 0.88 -4.39 10.23
CA LYS A 62 1.65 -3.24 9.73
C LYS A 62 2.75 -3.67 8.74
N GLY A 63 3.42 -4.79 9.01
CA GLY A 63 4.40 -5.37 8.08
C GLY A 63 3.78 -5.78 6.75
N MET A 64 2.59 -6.40 6.79
CA MET A 64 1.83 -6.77 5.58
C MET A 64 1.39 -5.55 4.77
N ILE A 65 0.92 -4.49 5.44
CA ILE A 65 0.55 -3.23 4.79
C ILE A 65 1.77 -2.60 4.12
N PHE A 66 2.92 -2.55 4.81
CA PHE A 66 4.16 -2.03 4.24
C PHE A 66 4.61 -2.82 3.01
N LEU A 67 4.60 -4.15 3.09
CA LEU A 67 4.95 -5.02 1.95
C LEU A 67 4.00 -4.79 0.77
N SER A 68 2.70 -4.71 1.01
CA SER A 68 1.69 -4.43 -0.02
C SER A 68 1.93 -3.07 -0.70
N LEU A 69 2.31 -2.06 0.09
CA LEU A 69 2.63 -0.72 -0.44
C LEU A 69 3.88 -0.76 -1.33
N VAL A 70 4.93 -1.46 -0.91
CA VAL A 70 6.16 -1.63 -1.72
C VAL A 70 5.85 -2.32 -3.05
N VAL A 71 5.09 -3.42 -3.02
CA VAL A 71 4.68 -4.16 -4.23
C VAL A 71 3.79 -3.27 -5.12
N GLY A 72 2.85 -2.54 -4.54
CA GLY A 72 1.98 -1.62 -5.27
C GLY A 72 2.75 -0.52 -6.00
N ILE A 73 3.70 0.12 -5.31
CA ILE A 73 4.59 1.12 -5.92
C ILE A 73 5.43 0.50 -7.04
N ALA A 74 6.05 -0.66 -6.79
CA ALA A 74 6.86 -1.34 -7.81
C ALA A 74 6.03 -1.69 -9.05
N THR A 75 4.77 -2.09 -8.89
CA THR A 75 3.83 -2.38 -9.98
C THR A 75 3.50 -1.12 -10.79
N ILE A 76 3.27 0.02 -10.12
CA ILE A 76 3.07 1.31 -10.80
C ILE A 76 4.30 1.66 -11.65
N PHE A 77 5.51 1.53 -11.10
CA PHE A 77 6.74 1.77 -11.86
C PHE A 77 6.85 0.87 -13.09
N ALA A 78 6.59 -0.42 -12.93
CA ALA A 78 6.62 -1.37 -14.05
C ALA A 78 5.61 -0.98 -15.15
N GLY A 79 4.40 -0.59 -14.79
CA GLY A 79 3.37 -0.12 -15.73
C GLY A 79 3.77 1.14 -16.48
N VAL A 80 4.32 2.12 -15.77
CA VAL A 80 4.76 3.40 -16.35
C VAL A 80 5.97 3.21 -17.28
N ILE A 81 6.92 2.33 -16.92
CA ILE A 81 8.04 1.95 -17.82
C ILE A 81 7.49 1.27 -19.09
N GLY A 82 6.45 0.44 -18.97
CA GLY A 82 5.76 -0.17 -20.10
C GLY A 82 5.19 0.87 -21.07
N ILE A 83 4.51 1.90 -20.55
CA ILE A 83 4.01 3.03 -21.36
C ILE A 83 5.17 3.74 -22.04
N GLY A 84 6.25 4.04 -21.34
CA GLY A 84 7.44 4.67 -21.90
C GLY A 84 8.03 3.88 -23.07
N ASN A 85 8.11 2.57 -22.96
CA ASN A 85 8.61 1.69 -24.02
C ASN A 85 7.71 1.70 -25.25
N ILE A 86 6.36 1.66 -25.05
CA ILE A 86 5.39 1.77 -26.16
C ILE A 86 5.54 3.11 -26.87
N MET A 87 5.67 4.20 -26.10
CA MET A 87 5.85 5.54 -26.65
C MET A 87 7.16 5.70 -27.44
N LEU A 88 8.25 5.04 -26.98
CA LEU A 88 9.52 5.04 -27.72
C LEU A 88 9.39 4.35 -29.08
N ILE A 89 8.63 3.26 -29.15
CA ILE A 89 8.35 2.54 -30.41
C ILE A 89 7.48 3.42 -31.31
N ALA A 90 6.40 3.99 -30.76
CA ALA A 90 5.49 4.85 -31.52
C ALA A 90 6.21 6.08 -32.12
N VAL A 91 7.09 6.74 -31.35
CA VAL A 91 7.91 7.85 -31.85
C VAL A 91 8.84 7.39 -33.00
N LYS A 92 9.45 6.22 -32.84
CA LYS A 92 10.31 5.65 -33.90
C LYS A 92 9.55 5.34 -35.20
N GLU A 93 8.35 4.80 -35.09
CA GLU A 93 7.50 4.50 -36.26
C GLU A 93 7.03 5.77 -36.97
N ARG A 94 6.74 6.86 -36.21
CA ARG A 94 6.29 8.16 -36.74
C ARG A 94 7.43 9.15 -37.03
N THR A 95 8.69 8.68 -37.09
CA THR A 95 9.86 9.54 -37.29
C THR A 95 9.74 10.42 -38.53
N ASN A 96 9.28 9.87 -39.66
CA ASN A 96 9.11 10.62 -40.92
C ASN A 96 8.05 11.73 -40.80
N GLU A 97 6.92 11.45 -40.15
CA GLU A 97 5.86 12.44 -39.94
C GLU A 97 6.37 13.61 -39.08
N LEU A 98 7.10 13.30 -38.00
CA LEU A 98 7.70 14.29 -37.11
C LEU A 98 8.78 15.13 -37.83
N GLY A 99 9.57 14.48 -38.71
CA GLY A 99 10.54 15.13 -39.55
C GLY A 99 9.89 16.15 -40.55
N ILE A 100 8.82 15.72 -41.22
CA ILE A 100 8.05 16.57 -42.15
C ILE A 100 7.43 17.77 -41.41
N ARG A 101 6.81 17.56 -40.25
CA ARG A 101 6.23 18.63 -39.41
C ARG A 101 7.30 19.67 -39.04
N ARG A 102 8.50 19.22 -38.67
CA ARG A 102 9.62 20.10 -38.33
C ARG A 102 10.15 20.86 -39.55
N ALA A 103 10.19 20.24 -40.73
CA ALA A 103 10.56 20.90 -41.98
C ALA A 103 9.53 21.94 -42.37
N LEU A 104 8.24 21.78 -42.04
CA LEU A 104 7.16 22.75 -42.26
C LEU A 104 7.13 23.88 -41.22
N GLY A 105 8.06 23.88 -40.23
CA GLY A 105 8.21 24.95 -39.27
C GLY A 105 7.74 24.67 -37.85
N ALA A 106 7.32 23.41 -37.53
CA ALA A 106 6.99 23.09 -36.14
C ALA A 106 8.21 23.18 -35.22
N THR A 107 8.04 23.86 -34.11
CA THR A 107 9.10 24.04 -33.12
C THR A 107 9.39 22.74 -32.36
N PRO A 108 10.65 22.52 -31.92
CA PRO A 108 10.99 21.35 -31.07
C PRO A 108 10.12 21.24 -29.83
N GLY A 109 9.70 22.36 -29.24
CA GLY A 109 8.85 22.42 -28.07
C GLY A 109 7.44 21.90 -28.32
N GLU A 110 6.84 22.23 -29.46
CA GLU A 110 5.51 21.74 -29.85
C GLU A 110 5.49 20.23 -29.99
N VAL A 111 6.51 19.67 -30.66
CA VAL A 111 6.64 18.21 -30.80
C VAL A 111 6.82 17.52 -29.45
N LYS A 112 7.66 18.12 -28.56
CA LYS A 112 7.89 17.60 -27.21
C LYS A 112 6.59 17.58 -26.39
N ILE A 113 5.86 18.69 -26.36
CA ILE A 113 4.60 18.81 -25.61
C ILE A 113 3.57 17.82 -26.14
N GLN A 114 3.45 17.64 -27.45
CA GLN A 114 2.50 16.69 -28.04
C GLN A 114 2.76 15.26 -27.53
N ILE A 115 4.00 14.80 -27.53
CA ILE A 115 4.37 13.45 -27.09
C ILE A 115 4.15 13.28 -25.59
N VAL A 116 4.50 14.30 -24.78
CA VAL A 116 4.22 14.27 -23.34
C VAL A 116 2.71 14.20 -23.08
N LEU A 117 1.90 15.00 -23.75
CA LEU A 117 0.44 14.95 -23.63
C LEU A 117 -0.13 13.59 -24.04
N GLU A 118 0.40 12.95 -25.07
CA GLU A 118 -0.01 11.60 -25.49
C GLU A 118 0.31 10.56 -24.39
N SER A 119 1.49 10.63 -23.76
CA SER A 119 1.85 9.75 -22.66
C SER A 119 0.99 9.98 -21.40
N VAL A 120 0.70 11.23 -21.05
CA VAL A 120 -0.18 11.61 -19.95
C VAL A 120 -1.60 11.09 -20.19
N PHE A 121 -2.12 11.29 -21.40
CA PHE A 121 -3.44 10.81 -21.78
C PHE A 121 -3.54 9.28 -21.64
N LEU A 122 -2.57 8.53 -22.17
CA LEU A 122 -2.53 7.07 -22.04
C LEU A 122 -2.47 6.65 -20.56
N THR A 123 -1.68 7.34 -19.75
CA THR A 123 -1.56 7.06 -18.32
C THR A 123 -2.88 7.31 -17.59
N ILE A 124 -3.57 8.40 -17.89
CA ILE A 124 -4.87 8.73 -17.29
C ILE A 124 -5.92 7.68 -17.67
N VAL A 125 -6.02 7.32 -18.93
CA VAL A 125 -6.98 6.31 -19.43
C VAL A 125 -6.71 4.96 -18.77
N ALA A 126 -5.45 4.51 -18.78
CA ALA A 126 -5.06 3.25 -18.13
C ALA A 126 -5.38 3.27 -16.61
N GLY A 127 -5.13 4.39 -15.95
CA GLY A 127 -5.42 4.56 -14.53
C GLY A 127 -6.90 4.50 -14.19
N ILE A 128 -7.73 5.19 -14.96
CA ILE A 128 -9.18 5.14 -14.78
C ILE A 128 -9.69 3.71 -14.98
N ILE A 129 -9.25 3.02 -16.02
CA ILE A 129 -9.61 1.63 -16.27
C ILE A 129 -9.15 0.74 -15.12
N GLY A 130 -7.89 0.89 -14.67
CA GLY A 130 -7.33 0.11 -13.57
C GLY A 130 -8.09 0.29 -12.26
N ILE A 131 -8.44 1.53 -11.91
CA ILE A 131 -9.24 1.84 -10.70
C ILE A 131 -10.61 1.19 -10.79
N ASN A 132 -11.30 1.28 -11.95
CA ASN A 132 -12.61 0.66 -12.12
C ASN A 132 -12.55 -0.87 -12.04
N VAL A 133 -11.54 -1.49 -12.66
CA VAL A 133 -11.33 -2.95 -12.58
C VAL A 133 -11.03 -3.35 -11.14
N GLY A 134 -10.17 -2.62 -10.42
CA GLY A 134 -9.88 -2.87 -9.01
C GLY A 134 -11.12 -2.75 -8.13
N ALA A 135 -11.92 -1.70 -8.30
CA ALA A 135 -13.18 -1.51 -7.59
C ALA A 135 -14.19 -2.62 -7.87
N PHE A 136 -14.30 -3.04 -9.12
CA PHE A 136 -15.16 -4.16 -9.53
C PHE A 136 -14.73 -5.48 -8.87
N LEU A 137 -13.42 -5.78 -8.83
CA LEU A 137 -12.91 -6.97 -8.16
C LEU A 137 -13.23 -6.96 -6.66
N LEU A 138 -13.05 -5.82 -5.99
CA LEU A 138 -13.41 -5.68 -4.57
C LEU A 138 -14.91 -5.88 -4.35
N PHE A 139 -15.75 -5.34 -5.23
CA PHE A 139 -17.19 -5.54 -5.18
C PHE A 139 -17.58 -7.02 -5.32
N VAL A 140 -16.96 -7.75 -6.25
CA VAL A 140 -17.21 -9.20 -6.44
C VAL A 140 -16.76 -9.98 -5.20
N ILE A 141 -15.60 -9.66 -4.63
CA ILE A 141 -15.12 -10.28 -3.39
C ILE A 141 -16.11 -10.01 -2.25
N ASN A 142 -16.58 -8.77 -2.11
CA ASN A 142 -17.53 -8.42 -1.07
C ASN A 142 -18.85 -9.20 -1.18
N ILE A 143 -19.39 -9.36 -2.39
CA ILE A 143 -20.59 -10.19 -2.59
C ILE A 143 -20.31 -11.65 -2.22
N GLY A 144 -19.18 -12.21 -2.65
CA GLY A 144 -18.82 -13.59 -2.37
C GLY A 144 -18.57 -13.89 -0.90
N THR A 145 -18.18 -12.89 -0.11
CA THR A 145 -17.84 -13.04 1.31
C THR A 145 -18.95 -12.59 2.26
N SER A 146 -19.92 -11.82 1.78
CA SER A 146 -21.01 -11.26 2.60
C SER A 146 -21.94 -12.29 3.26
N GLY A 147 -21.91 -13.55 2.82
CA GLY A 147 -22.69 -14.66 3.39
C GLY A 147 -21.91 -15.56 4.35
N LEU A 148 -20.63 -15.29 4.61
CA LEU A 148 -19.75 -16.12 5.43
C LEU A 148 -19.54 -15.44 6.79
N GLU A 149 -20.18 -15.93 7.85
CA GLU A 149 -20.14 -15.31 9.20
C GLU A 149 -18.74 -15.24 9.82
N ASP A 150 -17.80 -16.10 9.42
CA ASP A 150 -16.44 -16.18 9.98
C ASP A 150 -15.33 -15.71 9.01
N PHE A 151 -15.69 -15.02 7.92
CA PHE A 151 -14.67 -14.61 6.96
C PHE A 151 -13.98 -13.30 7.38
N PRO A 152 -12.63 -13.26 7.48
CA PRO A 152 -11.89 -12.12 8.03
C PRO A 152 -11.92 -10.86 7.15
N PHE A 153 -12.42 -10.94 5.92
CA PHE A 153 -12.48 -9.83 4.97
C PHE A 153 -13.92 -9.42 4.66
N THR A 154 -14.63 -8.90 5.66
CA THR A 154 -15.96 -8.29 5.48
C THR A 154 -15.80 -6.83 5.08
N ASN A 155 -16.52 -6.40 4.02
CA ASN A 155 -16.50 -5.03 3.48
C ASN A 155 -15.10 -4.50 3.13
N PRO A 156 -14.39 -5.12 2.16
CA PRO A 156 -13.09 -4.62 1.73
C PRO A 156 -13.27 -3.26 1.04
N THR A 157 -12.84 -2.20 1.72
CA THR A 157 -12.91 -0.83 1.20
C THR A 157 -11.52 -0.23 1.09
N VAL A 158 -11.26 0.49 0.00
CA VAL A 158 -10.02 1.27 -0.14
C VAL A 158 -10.33 2.73 0.18
N PRO A 159 -9.62 3.36 1.11
CA PRO A 159 -9.76 4.79 1.38
C PRO A 159 -9.55 5.60 0.11
N LEU A 160 -10.46 6.53 -0.17
CA LEU A 160 -10.42 7.37 -1.37
C LEU A 160 -9.10 8.15 -1.50
N ALA A 161 -8.51 8.54 -0.37
CA ALA A 161 -7.20 9.20 -0.32
C ALA A 161 -6.08 8.35 -0.92
N ILE A 162 -6.11 7.02 -0.71
CA ILE A 162 -5.11 6.09 -1.28
C ILE A 162 -5.31 5.98 -2.79
N VAL A 163 -6.57 5.91 -3.27
CA VAL A 163 -6.90 5.86 -4.69
C VAL A 163 -6.40 7.10 -5.42
N PHE A 164 -6.72 8.30 -4.88
CA PHE A 164 -6.23 9.56 -5.43
C PHE A 164 -4.71 9.68 -5.36
N GLY A 165 -4.09 9.29 -4.25
CA GLY A 165 -2.64 9.29 -4.09
C GLY A 165 -1.95 8.41 -5.14
N ALA A 166 -2.43 7.20 -5.35
CA ALA A 166 -1.91 6.29 -6.38
C ALA A 166 -2.11 6.85 -7.80
N PHE A 167 -3.28 7.43 -8.07
CA PHE A 167 -3.58 8.04 -9.37
C PHE A 167 -2.64 9.22 -9.67
N ILE A 168 -2.46 10.15 -8.72
CA ILE A 168 -1.55 11.29 -8.87
C ILE A 168 -0.11 10.80 -9.06
N THR A 169 0.34 9.83 -8.26
CA THR A 169 1.69 9.25 -8.38
C THR A 169 1.89 8.66 -9.78
N MET A 170 0.93 7.90 -10.28
CA MET A 170 0.99 7.29 -11.60
C MET A 170 1.05 8.33 -12.72
N VAL A 171 0.21 9.37 -12.69
CA VAL A 171 0.22 10.46 -13.68
C VAL A 171 1.53 11.24 -13.64
N THR A 172 2.06 11.50 -12.45
CA THR A 172 3.35 12.19 -12.28
C THR A 172 4.49 11.37 -12.88
N LEU A 173 4.57 10.08 -12.54
CA LEU A 173 5.59 9.19 -13.10
C LEU A 173 5.43 8.99 -14.61
N GLY A 174 4.19 8.85 -15.10
CA GLY A 174 3.89 8.76 -16.53
C GLY A 174 4.35 9.99 -17.30
N THR A 175 4.15 11.19 -16.73
CA THR A 175 4.65 12.44 -17.30
C THR A 175 6.18 12.46 -17.36
N LEU A 176 6.85 12.08 -16.27
CA LEU A 176 8.32 12.04 -16.20
C LEU A 176 8.92 11.06 -17.21
N ILE A 177 8.36 9.86 -17.31
CA ILE A 177 8.84 8.84 -18.27
C ILE A 177 8.51 9.25 -19.71
N GLY A 178 7.38 9.93 -19.94
CA GLY A 178 7.01 10.49 -21.24
C GLY A 178 7.99 11.55 -21.78
N LEU A 179 8.80 12.15 -20.92
CA LEU A 179 9.87 13.08 -21.36
C LEU A 179 10.98 12.35 -22.14
N ILE A 180 11.25 11.08 -21.83
CA ILE A 180 12.31 10.31 -22.51
C ILE A 180 12.02 10.14 -24.02
N PRO A 181 10.86 9.61 -24.45
CA PRO A 181 10.52 9.54 -25.87
C PRO A 181 10.37 10.92 -26.52
N ALA A 182 9.89 11.92 -25.76
CA ALA A 182 9.77 13.30 -26.25
C ALA A 182 11.13 13.93 -26.59
N GLU A 183 12.15 13.70 -25.79
CA GLU A 183 13.52 14.16 -26.10
C GLU A 183 14.12 13.45 -27.31
N ARG A 184 13.88 12.15 -27.46
CA ARG A 184 14.32 11.41 -28.64
C ARG A 184 13.65 11.92 -29.93
N ALA A 185 12.36 12.24 -29.87
CA ALA A 185 11.64 12.79 -31.02
C ALA A 185 12.20 14.12 -31.50
N VAL A 186 12.64 14.99 -30.58
CA VAL A 186 13.23 16.29 -30.88
C VAL A 186 14.65 16.15 -31.45
N SER A 187 15.36 15.07 -31.09
CA SER A 187 16.72 14.83 -31.61
C SER A 187 16.78 14.41 -33.10
N ILE A 188 15.63 14.10 -33.72
CA ILE A 188 15.50 13.74 -35.13
C ILE A 188 15.81 14.98 -35.97
N LYS A 189 16.84 14.88 -36.86
CA LYS A 189 17.18 15.96 -37.80
C LYS A 189 16.07 16.13 -38.84
N PRO A 190 15.63 17.35 -39.13
CA PRO A 190 14.70 17.57 -40.24
C PRO A 190 15.41 17.15 -41.55
N ILE A 191 14.65 16.48 -42.41
CA ILE A 191 15.09 16.04 -43.75
C ILE A 191 15.07 17.23 -44.68
#